data_6f45abc2df3d99073beedd3ff43fd1fc
#
_entry.id   6f45abc2df3d99073beedd3ff43fd1fc
#
_cell.length_a   1.000
_cell.length_b   1.000
_cell.length_c   1.000
_cell.angle_alpha   90.00
_cell.angle_beta   90.00
_cell.angle_gamma   90.00
#
_symmetry.space_group_name_H-M   'P 1'
#
loop_
_entity.id
_entity.type
_entity.pdbx_description
1 polymer ?
#
loop_
_entity_poly.entity_id
_entity_poly.type
_entity_poly.pdbx_seq_one_letter_code
_entity_poly.pdbx_strand_id
1 'polypeptide(L)'
;MSTGNLISDDYKSLNEQLHEAHEEFGNGNDFLARELPTSIAILHKLFKYNSVLDYGCGKGLILNSLNKKLHPLGIDLQGYDPCIKEFAEPPLPADILLCTDVLEHVEPEKIKEVLEHINKLTINVCYLIIDLLP
;
A
#
# COMPACT_ATOMS: atom_id res chain seq x y z
N MET A 1 -5.52 14.13 10.79
CA MET A 1 -6.37 13.04 11.26
C MET A 1 -5.53 11.82 11.54
N SER A 2 -5.69 11.22 12.69
CA SER A 2 -4.95 10.00 13.03
C SER A 2 -5.47 8.82 12.22
N THR A 3 -4.59 8.12 11.52
CA THR A 3 -4.94 6.93 10.75
C THR A 3 -5.14 5.70 11.63
N GLY A 4 -4.69 5.75 12.89
CA GLY A 4 -4.87 4.63 13.83
C GLY A 4 -6.32 4.30 14.14
N ASN A 5 -7.26 5.22 13.84
CA ASN A 5 -8.68 5.01 14.08
C ASN A 5 -9.39 4.26 12.94
N LEU A 6 -8.71 3.97 11.83
CA LEU A 6 -9.31 3.30 10.67
C LEU A 6 -9.51 1.80 10.87
N ILE A 7 -8.80 1.20 11.82
CA ILE A 7 -8.98 -0.19 12.23
C ILE A 7 -9.03 -0.25 13.76
N SER A 8 -9.76 -1.23 14.30
CA SER A 8 -9.80 -1.41 15.75
C SER A 8 -8.45 -1.93 16.28
N ASP A 9 -8.21 -1.70 17.57
CA ASP A 9 -7.00 -2.19 18.25
C ASP A 9 -6.88 -3.71 18.20
N ASP A 10 -8.00 -4.44 18.34
CA ASP A 10 -8.02 -5.89 18.27
C ASP A 10 -7.64 -6.38 16.87
N TYR A 11 -8.18 -5.75 15.85
CA TYR A 11 -7.90 -6.13 14.46
C TYR A 11 -6.46 -5.80 14.08
N LYS A 12 -5.97 -4.65 14.53
CA LYS A 12 -4.57 -4.26 14.35
C LYS A 12 -3.64 -5.25 15.02
N SER A 13 -3.94 -5.65 16.26
CA SER A 13 -3.14 -6.64 17.00
C SER A 13 -3.10 -7.99 16.29
N LEU A 14 -4.24 -8.43 15.74
CA LEU A 14 -4.30 -9.66 14.97
C LEU A 14 -3.41 -9.59 13.73
N ASN A 15 -3.45 -8.49 12.99
CA ASN A 15 -2.60 -8.29 11.82
C ASN A 15 -1.12 -8.27 12.19
N GLU A 16 -0.75 -7.64 13.29
CA GLU A 16 0.62 -7.64 13.79
C GLU A 16 1.09 -9.06 14.12
N GLN A 17 0.25 -9.86 14.77
CA GLN A 17 0.55 -11.25 15.08
C GLN A 17 0.73 -12.09 13.82
N LEU A 18 -0.09 -11.86 12.80
CA LEU A 18 0.03 -12.57 11.53
C LEU A 18 1.33 -12.22 10.81
N HIS A 19 1.74 -10.95 10.84
CA HIS A 19 3.04 -10.54 10.29
C HIS A 19 4.21 -11.20 11.01
N GLU A 20 4.12 -11.37 12.32
CA GLU A 20 5.15 -12.03 13.12
C GLU A 20 5.18 -13.54 12.89
N ALA A 21 4.01 -14.17 12.75
CA ALA A 21 3.88 -15.62 12.65
C ALA A 21 4.15 -16.16 11.23
N HIS A 22 3.92 -15.38 10.21
CA HIS A 22 4.01 -15.79 8.81
C HIS A 22 4.90 -14.83 8.03
N GLU A 23 6.05 -15.31 7.59
CA GLU A 23 7.01 -14.51 6.85
C GLU A 23 6.41 -13.92 5.56
N GLU A 24 5.48 -14.61 4.94
CA GLU A 24 4.86 -14.19 3.68
C GLU A 24 3.62 -13.32 3.85
N PHE A 25 3.09 -13.22 5.07
CA PHE A 25 1.90 -12.41 5.30
C PHE A 25 2.19 -10.92 5.08
N GLY A 26 1.42 -10.27 4.23
CA GLY A 26 1.62 -8.86 3.90
C GLY A 26 2.78 -8.57 2.96
N ASN A 27 3.41 -9.60 2.41
CA ASN A 27 4.58 -9.45 1.52
C ASN A 27 4.20 -9.18 0.07
N GLY A 28 2.94 -9.31 -0.29
CA GLY A 28 2.51 -9.14 -1.65
C GLY A 28 2.85 -10.34 -2.54
N ASN A 29 2.61 -10.17 -3.81
CA ASN A 29 2.69 -11.20 -4.83
C ASN A 29 3.93 -10.98 -5.69
N ASP A 30 4.71 -12.03 -5.97
CA ASP A 30 5.90 -11.96 -6.83
C ASP A 30 5.60 -11.43 -8.23
N PHE A 31 4.43 -11.80 -8.77
CA PHE A 31 3.99 -11.28 -10.07
C PHE A 31 3.88 -9.75 -10.03
N LEU A 32 3.26 -9.20 -8.99
CA LEU A 32 3.14 -7.76 -8.83
C LEU A 32 4.50 -7.09 -8.69
N ALA A 33 5.41 -7.69 -7.92
CA ALA A 33 6.74 -7.14 -7.74
C ALA A 33 7.52 -7.07 -9.05
N ARG A 34 7.21 -7.94 -10.02
CA ARG A 34 7.85 -7.93 -11.34
C ARG A 34 7.17 -7.01 -12.34
N GLU A 35 5.82 -6.97 -12.33
CA GLU A 35 5.04 -6.27 -13.35
C GLU A 35 4.74 -4.82 -13.01
N LEU A 36 4.54 -4.49 -11.74
CA LEU A 36 4.24 -3.13 -11.32
C LEU A 36 5.28 -2.09 -11.75
N PRO A 37 6.58 -2.35 -11.62
CA PRO A 37 7.58 -1.35 -12.01
C PRO A 37 7.45 -0.93 -13.47
N THR A 38 7.19 -1.87 -14.36
CA THR A 38 7.02 -1.58 -15.79
C THR A 38 5.77 -0.72 -16.02
N SER A 39 4.66 -1.09 -15.39
CA SER A 39 3.41 -0.34 -15.52
C SER A 39 3.56 1.10 -14.99
N ILE A 40 4.21 1.26 -13.86
CA ILE A 40 4.44 2.59 -13.26
C ILE A 40 5.38 3.42 -14.14
N ALA A 41 6.44 2.81 -14.67
CA ALA A 41 7.35 3.49 -15.57
C ALA A 41 6.64 4.01 -16.83
N ILE A 42 5.69 3.25 -17.37
CA ILE A 42 4.88 3.65 -18.51
C ILE A 42 4.02 4.87 -18.15
N LEU A 43 3.35 4.83 -17.00
CA LEU A 43 2.53 5.96 -16.53
C LEU A 43 3.38 7.21 -16.32
N HIS A 44 4.56 7.04 -15.76
CA HIS A 44 5.52 8.13 -15.59
C HIS A 44 5.91 8.74 -16.95
N LYS A 45 6.22 7.90 -17.92
CA LYS A 45 6.62 8.36 -19.25
C LYS A 45 5.49 9.10 -19.97
N LEU A 46 4.27 8.55 -19.90
CA LEU A 46 3.12 9.11 -20.63
C LEU A 46 2.51 10.32 -19.95
N PHE A 47 2.40 10.32 -18.63
CA PHE A 47 1.64 11.32 -17.89
C PHE A 47 2.47 12.13 -16.89
N LYS A 48 3.77 11.87 -16.79
CA LYS A 48 4.67 12.55 -15.85
C LYS A 48 4.32 12.29 -14.37
N TYR A 49 3.64 11.18 -14.08
CA TYR A 49 3.40 10.80 -12.69
C TYR A 49 4.73 10.48 -12.01
N ASN A 50 5.00 11.06 -10.85
CA ASN A 50 6.31 10.96 -10.22
C ASN A 50 6.26 10.57 -8.74
N SER A 51 5.12 10.16 -8.24
CA SER A 51 4.99 9.72 -6.84
C SER A 51 4.10 8.51 -6.73
N VAL A 52 4.51 7.58 -5.85
CA VAL A 52 3.80 6.31 -5.61
C VAL A 52 3.68 6.11 -4.11
N LEU A 53 2.50 5.77 -3.65
CA LEU A 53 2.23 5.38 -2.27
C LEU A 53 1.75 3.93 -2.25
N ASP A 54 2.47 3.08 -1.51
CA ASP A 54 2.02 1.71 -1.24
C ASP A 54 1.24 1.72 0.08
N TYR A 55 -0.07 1.74 -0.03
CA TYR A 55 -1.02 1.80 1.08
C TYR A 55 -1.26 0.39 1.61
N GLY A 56 -0.87 0.13 2.85
CA GLY A 56 -0.85 -1.21 3.42
C GLY A 56 0.38 -1.99 2.97
N CYS A 57 1.54 -1.35 3.01
CA CYS A 57 2.76 -1.90 2.43
C CYS A 57 3.36 -3.09 3.19
N GLY A 58 2.83 -3.45 4.34
CA GLY A 58 3.37 -4.52 5.15
C GLY A 58 4.84 -4.28 5.49
N LYS A 59 5.66 -5.29 5.25
CA LYS A 59 7.11 -5.23 5.52
C LYS A 59 7.88 -4.46 4.44
N GLY A 60 7.20 -3.98 3.40
CA GLY A 60 7.81 -3.17 2.35
C GLY A 60 8.52 -3.95 1.25
N LEU A 61 8.18 -5.21 1.02
CA LEU A 61 8.83 -5.99 -0.04
C LEU A 61 8.52 -5.45 -1.44
N ILE A 62 7.25 -5.11 -1.72
CA ILE A 62 6.88 -4.49 -2.99
C ILE A 62 7.57 -3.13 -3.10
N LEU A 63 7.52 -2.35 -2.03
CA LEU A 63 8.14 -1.02 -1.98
C LEU A 63 9.64 -1.08 -2.29
N ASN A 64 10.36 -2.02 -1.69
CA ASN A 64 11.79 -2.20 -1.93
C ASN A 64 12.08 -2.60 -3.37
N SER A 65 11.26 -3.50 -3.94
CA SER A 65 11.39 -3.91 -5.33
C SER A 65 11.17 -2.74 -6.29
N LEU A 66 10.13 -1.94 -6.01
CA LEU A 66 9.83 -0.75 -6.82
C LEU A 66 10.95 0.28 -6.73
N ASN A 67 11.50 0.50 -5.54
CA ASN A 67 12.53 1.50 -5.34
C ASN A 67 13.77 1.25 -6.22
N LYS A 68 14.18 -0.01 -6.34
CA LYS A 68 15.34 -0.37 -7.15
C LYS A 68 15.18 0.04 -8.62
N LYS A 69 13.96 -0.05 -9.15
CA LYS A 69 13.66 0.20 -10.56
C LYS A 69 13.18 1.61 -10.84
N LEU A 70 12.49 2.23 -9.89
CA LEU A 70 11.84 3.52 -10.11
C LEU A 70 12.61 4.71 -9.54
N HIS A 71 13.42 4.51 -8.51
CA HIS A 71 14.23 5.57 -7.94
C HIS A 71 15.14 6.23 -9.01
N PRO A 72 15.82 5.46 -9.88
CA PRO A 72 16.64 6.08 -10.92
C PRO A 72 15.86 6.95 -11.91
N LEU A 73 14.55 6.77 -11.99
CA LEU A 73 13.68 7.57 -12.87
C LEU A 73 13.18 8.86 -12.20
N GLY A 74 13.56 9.09 -10.94
CA GLY A 74 13.12 10.26 -10.19
C GLY A 74 11.70 10.14 -9.63
N ILE A 75 11.22 8.90 -9.47
CA ILE A 75 9.90 8.63 -8.89
C ILE A 75 10.03 8.47 -7.38
N ASP A 76 9.29 9.28 -6.63
CA ASP A 76 9.26 9.22 -5.17
C ASP A 76 8.34 8.10 -4.70
N LEU A 77 8.84 7.31 -3.75
CA LEU A 77 8.09 6.19 -3.19
C LEU A 77 7.88 6.40 -1.69
N GLN A 78 6.69 6.11 -1.22
CA GLN A 78 6.42 6.05 0.21
C GLN A 78 5.56 4.82 0.52
N GLY A 79 5.76 4.25 1.70
CA GLY A 79 4.95 3.18 2.23
C GLY A 79 4.13 3.66 3.41
N TYR A 80 2.93 3.12 3.55
CA TYR A 80 2.09 3.36 4.70
C TYR A 80 1.47 2.06 5.18
N ASP A 81 1.62 1.78 6.46
CA ASP A 81 0.94 0.67 7.12
C ASP A 81 0.82 0.97 8.61
N PRO A 82 -0.41 1.16 9.14
CA PRO A 82 -0.57 1.49 10.55
C PRO A 82 -0.15 0.36 11.49
N CYS A 83 0.01 -0.86 10.99
CA CYS A 83 0.44 -2.01 11.78
C CYS A 83 1.95 -2.18 11.82
N ILE A 84 2.70 -1.42 11.03
CA ILE A 84 4.17 -1.52 10.94
C ILE A 84 4.76 -0.20 11.40
N LYS A 85 5.51 -0.23 12.49
CA LYS A 85 6.06 0.97 13.13
C LYS A 85 6.82 1.87 12.15
N GLU A 86 7.63 1.27 11.27
CA GLU A 86 8.42 2.01 10.29
C GLU A 86 7.58 2.78 9.26
N PHE A 87 6.35 2.33 9.02
CA PHE A 87 5.48 2.87 8.00
C PHE A 87 4.17 3.45 8.55
N ALA A 88 4.10 3.67 9.88
CA ALA A 88 2.86 4.07 10.54
C ALA A 88 2.55 5.57 10.46
N GLU A 89 3.50 6.40 10.05
CA GLU A 89 3.25 7.83 9.94
C GLU A 89 2.25 8.15 8.82
N PRO A 90 1.39 9.16 9.01
CA PRO A 90 0.43 9.56 7.97
C PRO A 90 1.13 9.89 6.66
N PRO A 91 0.70 9.27 5.55
CA PRO A 91 1.35 9.50 4.26
C PRO A 91 0.86 10.78 3.59
N LEU A 92 1.62 11.22 2.59
CA LEU A 92 1.23 12.31 1.70
C LEU A 92 0.50 11.74 0.48
N PRO A 93 -0.39 12.53 -0.14
CA PRO A 93 -1.00 12.13 -1.41
C PRO A 93 0.04 11.83 -2.47
N ALA A 94 -0.29 10.90 -3.36
CA ALA A 94 0.60 10.49 -4.45
C ALA A 94 -0.16 10.38 -5.77
N ASP A 95 0.57 10.53 -6.87
CA ASP A 95 0.01 10.36 -8.21
C ASP A 95 -0.59 8.99 -8.39
N ILE A 96 0.11 7.96 -7.90
CA ILE A 96 -0.30 6.56 -8.00
C ILE A 96 -0.38 5.98 -6.59
N LEU A 97 -1.53 5.47 -6.22
CA LEU A 97 -1.70 4.74 -4.96
C LEU A 97 -1.90 3.26 -5.26
N LEU A 98 -1.09 2.44 -4.62
CA LEU A 98 -1.22 0.98 -4.67
C LEU A 98 -1.86 0.50 -3.37
N CYS A 99 -2.86 -0.35 -3.47
CA CYS A 99 -3.48 -0.98 -2.30
C CYS A 99 -3.73 -2.44 -2.66
N THR A 100 -2.79 -3.30 -2.28
CA THR A 100 -2.79 -4.69 -2.70
C THR A 100 -2.91 -5.62 -1.51
N ASP A 101 -3.93 -6.48 -1.53
CA ASP A 101 -4.21 -7.46 -0.49
C ASP A 101 -4.40 -6.81 0.90
N VAL A 102 -5.12 -5.70 0.95
CA VAL A 102 -5.35 -4.93 2.18
C VAL A 102 -6.83 -4.91 2.57
N LEU A 103 -7.72 -4.60 1.63
CA LEU A 103 -9.12 -4.34 1.95
C LEU A 103 -9.85 -5.55 2.51
N GLU A 104 -9.45 -6.77 2.13
CA GLU A 104 -10.01 -7.99 2.68
C GLU A 104 -9.70 -8.18 4.16
N HIS A 105 -8.68 -7.49 4.68
CA HIS A 105 -8.28 -7.55 6.09
C HIS A 105 -8.83 -6.40 6.92
N VAL A 106 -9.60 -5.51 6.32
CA VAL A 106 -10.22 -4.37 7.02
C VAL A 106 -11.59 -4.80 7.55
N GLU A 107 -11.89 -4.42 8.79
CA GLU A 107 -13.21 -4.67 9.37
C GLU A 107 -14.31 -4.07 8.50
N PRO A 108 -15.42 -4.80 8.26
CA PRO A 108 -16.50 -4.28 7.41
C PRO A 108 -16.98 -2.88 7.81
N GLU A 109 -17.05 -2.58 9.10
CA GLU A 109 -17.49 -1.29 9.63
C GLU A 109 -16.52 -0.15 9.29
N LYS A 110 -15.29 -0.47 8.95
CA LYS A 110 -14.23 0.51 8.66
C LYS A 110 -13.94 0.69 7.17
N ILE A 111 -14.50 -0.15 6.32
CA ILE A 111 -14.22 -0.12 4.86
C ILE A 111 -14.50 1.25 4.27
N LYS A 112 -15.64 1.87 4.62
CA LYS A 112 -15.98 3.18 4.08
C LYS A 112 -14.92 4.23 4.43
N GLU A 113 -14.49 4.26 5.69
CA GLU A 113 -13.47 5.21 6.16
C GLU A 113 -12.13 4.98 5.44
N VAL A 114 -11.75 3.72 5.25
CA VAL A 114 -10.51 3.37 4.56
C VAL A 114 -10.58 3.80 3.10
N LEU A 115 -11.69 3.57 2.41
CA LEU A 115 -11.87 3.99 1.02
C LEU A 115 -11.84 5.52 0.89
N GLU A 116 -12.43 6.23 1.82
CA GLU A 116 -12.37 7.70 1.86
C GLU A 116 -10.94 8.19 2.04
N HIS A 117 -10.17 7.52 2.90
CA HIS A 117 -8.77 7.83 3.13
C HIS A 117 -7.93 7.58 1.87
N ILE A 118 -8.13 6.44 1.23
CA ILE A 118 -7.47 6.11 -0.05
C ILE A 118 -7.80 7.15 -1.11
N ASN A 119 -9.07 7.57 -1.18
CA ASN A 119 -9.48 8.58 -2.15
C ASN A 119 -8.77 9.91 -1.93
N LYS A 120 -8.64 10.34 -0.67
CA LYS A 120 -7.92 11.58 -0.35
C LYS A 120 -6.44 11.53 -0.69
N LEU A 121 -5.84 10.35 -0.64
CA LEU A 121 -4.42 10.13 -0.88
C LEU A 121 -4.09 9.86 -2.35
N THR A 122 -5.10 9.64 -3.19
CA THR A 122 -4.90 9.34 -4.61
C THR A 122 -5.07 10.61 -5.44
N ILE A 123 -4.02 11.04 -6.11
CA ILE A 123 -4.10 12.22 -6.99
C ILE A 123 -4.63 11.83 -8.36
N ASN A 124 -4.09 10.77 -8.97
CA ASN A 124 -4.43 10.40 -10.35
C ASN A 124 -4.96 8.97 -10.51
N VAL A 125 -4.24 7.98 -10.03
CA VAL A 125 -4.57 6.57 -10.27
C VAL A 125 -4.49 5.77 -8.96
N CYS A 126 -5.51 4.97 -8.73
CA CYS A 126 -5.52 4.00 -7.62
C CYS A 126 -5.58 2.59 -8.21
N TYR A 127 -4.64 1.75 -7.82
CA TYR A 127 -4.56 0.35 -8.22
C TYR A 127 -4.93 -0.53 -7.03
N LEU A 128 -6.07 -1.22 -7.13
CA LEU A 128 -6.59 -2.04 -6.04
C LEU A 128 -6.51 -3.53 -6.41
N ILE A 129 -6.00 -4.33 -5.50
CA ILE A 129 -6.13 -5.79 -5.58
C ILE A 129 -6.76 -6.26 -4.28
N ILE A 130 -7.84 -7.00 -4.41
CA ILE A 130 -8.59 -7.58 -3.29
C ILE A 130 -8.60 -9.09 -3.50
N ASP A 131 -8.14 -9.82 -2.51
CA ASP A 131 -8.17 -11.28 -2.54
C ASP A 131 -9.53 -11.74 -2.01
N LEU A 132 -10.23 -12.50 -2.85
CA LEU A 132 -11.56 -13.02 -2.51
C LEU A 132 -11.52 -14.49 -2.07
N LEU A 133 -10.40 -14.94 -1.55
CA LEU A 133 -10.29 -16.32 -1.06
C LEU A 133 -11.29 -16.57 0.07
N PRO A 134 -11.93 -17.74 0.06
CA PRO A 134 -12.89 -18.10 1.11
C PRO A 134 -12.22 -18.26 2.46
#